data_a6f7ee54e336b810684ad36585e7f3f9
#
_entry.id   a6f7ee54e336b810684ad36585e7f3f9
#
_cell.length_a   1.000
_cell.length_b   1.000
_cell.length_c   1.000
_cell.angle_alpha   90.00
_cell.angle_beta   90.00
_cell.angle_gamma   90.00
#
_symmetry.space_group_name_H-M   'P 1'
#
loop_
_entity.id
_entity.type
_entity.pdbx_description
1 polymer ?
#
loop_
_entity_poly.entity_id
_entity_poly.type
_entity_poly.pdbx_seq_one_letter_code
_entity_poly.pdbx_strand_id
1 'polypeptide(L)'
;MKINWNYPTSVWVGENRIKDLSQACKNLKISSPLLVTDKDLINLDMVKNVILEIKKNLNNLSIFSNFSGNPSGDNVNDGVKIFNENKCDGVIAFGGGSGLDVGKAIAFMSGQERSIWDFEDIGDYWKRANNEKIAPIIAVPTTAGTGSETGRASAIVNEKTRIKKIIFHPKLLPSIVILDPILTVGLPSNLTAATGMDALAHNLEAFCSPRFHPMADGIALEGM
;
A
#
# COMPACT_ATOMS: atom_id res chain seq x y z
N MET A 1 31.00 12.06 1.64
CA MET A 1 29.89 11.13 1.43
C MET A 1 28.95 11.74 0.39
N LYS A 2 28.43 10.97 -0.59
CA LYS A 2 27.42 11.44 -1.57
C LYS A 2 26.13 10.66 -1.30
N ILE A 3 25.04 11.36 -0.98
CA ILE A 3 23.74 10.74 -0.61
C ILE A 3 22.64 11.50 -1.34
N ASN A 4 21.67 10.76 -1.90
CA ASN A 4 20.49 11.31 -2.51
C ASN A 4 19.27 10.89 -1.67
N TRP A 5 18.47 11.87 -1.25
CA TRP A 5 17.18 11.63 -0.62
C TRP A 5 16.08 11.94 -1.62
N ASN A 6 15.15 11.00 -1.77
CA ASN A 6 14.06 11.13 -2.72
C ASN A 6 12.79 10.54 -2.11
N TYR A 7 11.80 11.41 -1.89
CA TYR A 7 10.47 11.04 -1.42
C TYR A 7 9.40 11.74 -2.28
N PRO A 8 9.02 11.14 -3.41
CA PRO A 8 8.13 11.77 -4.40
C PRO A 8 6.64 11.67 -4.05
N THR A 9 6.26 10.98 -2.98
CA THR A 9 4.86 10.77 -2.60
C THR A 9 4.21 12.06 -2.13
N SER A 10 3.00 12.33 -2.61
CA SER A 10 2.14 13.40 -2.09
C SER A 10 1.32 12.86 -0.92
N VAL A 11 1.53 13.39 0.28
CA VAL A 11 0.81 12.95 1.50
C VAL A 11 -0.25 13.98 1.86
N TRP A 12 -1.52 13.54 1.90
CA TRP A 12 -2.68 14.34 2.24
C TRP A 12 -3.17 13.95 3.64
N VAL A 13 -3.03 14.86 4.59
CA VAL A 13 -3.31 14.60 6.01
C VAL A 13 -4.52 15.41 6.48
N GLY A 14 -5.38 14.81 7.29
CA GLY A 14 -6.47 15.48 7.98
C GLY A 14 -7.70 14.61 8.19
N GLU A 15 -8.54 15.05 9.13
CA GLU A 15 -9.83 14.41 9.40
C GLU A 15 -10.76 14.49 8.19
N ASN A 16 -11.44 13.41 7.90
CA ASN A 16 -12.34 13.28 6.75
C ASN A 16 -11.65 13.47 5.39
N ARG A 17 -10.31 13.37 5.33
CA ARG A 17 -9.55 13.52 4.11
C ARG A 17 -9.85 12.42 3.08
N ILE A 18 -10.42 11.31 3.54
CA ILE A 18 -10.90 10.23 2.67
C ILE A 18 -11.94 10.70 1.64
N LYS A 19 -12.67 11.78 1.91
CA LYS A 19 -13.64 12.36 0.96
C LYS A 19 -12.98 12.90 -0.31
N ASP A 20 -11.68 13.19 -0.27
CA ASP A 20 -10.92 13.67 -1.41
C ASP A 20 -10.37 12.54 -2.29
N LEU A 21 -10.70 11.27 -2.01
CA LEU A 21 -10.20 10.11 -2.75
C LEU A 21 -10.51 10.20 -4.24
N SER A 22 -11.71 10.68 -4.62
CA SER A 22 -12.06 10.90 -6.02
C SER A 22 -11.19 11.99 -6.68
N GLN A 23 -10.77 12.99 -5.93
CA GLN A 23 -9.81 14.00 -6.43
C GLN A 23 -8.42 13.40 -6.59
N ALA A 24 -7.99 12.51 -5.68
CA ALA A 24 -6.72 11.80 -5.82
C ALA A 24 -6.69 10.94 -7.09
N CYS A 25 -7.80 10.22 -7.38
CA CYS A 25 -7.94 9.49 -8.63
C CYS A 25 -7.80 10.40 -9.87
N LYS A 26 -8.48 11.55 -9.87
CA LYS A 26 -8.38 12.52 -10.97
C LYS A 26 -6.96 13.04 -11.16
N ASN A 27 -6.25 13.35 -10.09
CA ASN A 27 -4.87 13.85 -10.14
C ASN A 27 -3.92 12.81 -10.78
N LEU A 28 -4.17 11.53 -10.56
CA LEU A 28 -3.40 10.43 -11.15
C LEU A 28 -3.99 9.91 -12.47
N LYS A 29 -5.06 10.55 -12.99
CA LYS A 29 -5.79 10.15 -14.20
C LYS A 29 -6.35 8.72 -14.12
N ILE A 30 -6.72 8.29 -12.90
CA ILE A 30 -7.38 7.00 -12.67
C ILE A 30 -8.89 7.19 -12.92
N SER A 31 -9.43 6.42 -13.85
CA SER A 31 -10.85 6.43 -14.23
C SER A 31 -11.57 5.12 -13.87
N SER A 32 -10.84 4.03 -13.78
CA SER A 32 -11.33 2.69 -13.45
C SER A 32 -10.48 2.06 -12.35
N PRO A 33 -10.56 2.55 -11.10
CA PRO A 33 -9.74 2.03 -10.02
C PRO A 33 -10.14 0.62 -9.60
N LEU A 34 -9.14 -0.17 -9.16
CA LEU A 34 -9.34 -1.35 -8.33
C LEU A 34 -9.17 -0.95 -6.85
N LEU A 35 -10.25 -1.03 -6.07
CA LEU A 35 -10.17 -0.94 -4.62
C LEU A 35 -9.72 -2.29 -4.05
N VAL A 36 -8.59 -2.30 -3.36
CA VAL A 36 -8.03 -3.48 -2.69
C VAL A 36 -8.14 -3.29 -1.19
N THR A 37 -8.88 -4.17 -0.54
CA THR A 37 -9.06 -4.17 0.93
C THR A 37 -9.25 -5.61 1.40
N ASP A 38 -9.04 -5.91 2.67
CA ASP A 38 -9.23 -7.29 3.15
C ASP A 38 -10.71 -7.65 3.38
N LYS A 39 -10.97 -8.96 3.52
CA LYS A 39 -12.32 -9.51 3.65
C LYS A 39 -13.07 -9.06 4.91
N ASP A 40 -12.36 -8.63 5.94
CA ASP A 40 -12.97 -8.21 7.19
C ASP A 40 -13.32 -6.71 7.11
N LEU A 41 -12.41 -5.89 6.58
CA LEU A 41 -12.63 -4.46 6.41
C LEU A 41 -13.76 -4.14 5.41
N ILE A 42 -13.90 -4.90 4.31
CA ILE A 42 -14.92 -4.63 3.28
C ILE A 42 -16.34 -4.56 3.83
N ASN A 43 -16.60 -5.26 4.95
CA ASN A 43 -17.91 -5.31 5.60
C ASN A 43 -18.18 -4.14 6.55
N LEU A 44 -17.17 -3.38 6.91
CA LEU A 44 -17.31 -2.23 7.81
C LEU A 44 -17.99 -1.05 7.12
N ASP A 45 -18.84 -0.34 7.87
CA ASP A 45 -19.59 0.79 7.33
C ASP A 45 -18.70 1.91 6.80
N MET A 46 -17.52 2.10 7.41
CA MET A 46 -16.55 3.09 6.91
C MET A 46 -16.12 2.77 5.48
N VAL A 47 -15.85 1.50 5.14
CA VAL A 47 -15.45 1.09 3.79
C VAL A 47 -16.63 1.15 2.82
N LYS A 48 -17.83 0.72 3.26
CA LYS A 48 -19.05 0.85 2.45
C LYS A 48 -19.33 2.31 2.07
N ASN A 49 -19.16 3.24 3.02
CA ASN A 49 -19.33 4.68 2.77
C ASN A 49 -18.30 5.20 1.76
N VAL A 50 -17.04 4.78 1.86
CA VAL A 50 -15.99 5.12 0.89
C VAL A 50 -16.34 4.60 -0.50
N ILE A 51 -16.79 3.36 -0.61
CA ILE A 51 -17.24 2.76 -1.88
C ILE A 51 -18.39 3.54 -2.49
N LEU A 52 -19.39 3.93 -1.68
CA LEU A 52 -20.52 4.74 -2.15
C LEU A 52 -20.06 6.11 -2.64
N GLU A 53 -19.12 6.74 -1.94
CA GLU A 53 -18.58 8.05 -2.34
C GLU A 53 -17.77 7.97 -3.64
N ILE A 54 -16.95 6.94 -3.80
CA ILE A 54 -16.22 6.72 -5.07
C ILE A 54 -17.20 6.51 -6.22
N LYS A 55 -18.22 5.67 -6.04
CA LYS A 55 -19.24 5.37 -7.08
C LYS A 55 -20.05 6.58 -7.52
N LYS A 56 -20.19 7.61 -6.70
CA LYS A 56 -20.85 8.87 -7.11
C LYS A 56 -20.03 9.65 -8.13
N ASN A 57 -18.72 9.51 -8.10
CA ASN A 57 -17.80 10.35 -8.86
C ASN A 57 -17.05 9.58 -9.97
N LEU A 58 -16.99 8.26 -9.86
CA LEU A 58 -16.34 7.37 -10.83
C LEU A 58 -17.32 6.24 -11.21
N ASN A 59 -17.56 6.07 -12.49
CA ASN A 59 -18.55 5.11 -13.01
C ASN A 59 -18.07 3.65 -12.90
N ASN A 60 -16.75 3.43 -12.89
CA ASN A 60 -16.16 2.10 -12.92
C ASN A 60 -15.31 1.90 -11.66
N LEU A 61 -15.81 1.14 -10.70
CA LEU A 61 -15.06 0.73 -9.51
C LEU A 61 -15.12 -0.79 -9.43
N SER A 62 -13.95 -1.42 -9.53
CA SER A 62 -13.77 -2.83 -9.21
C SER A 62 -13.29 -3.00 -7.77
N ILE A 63 -13.57 -4.15 -7.17
CA ILE A 63 -13.21 -4.42 -5.77
C ILE A 63 -12.54 -5.79 -5.71
N PHE A 64 -11.43 -5.88 -4.99
CA PHE A 64 -10.78 -7.11 -4.62
C PHE A 64 -10.59 -7.19 -3.11
N SER A 65 -11.16 -8.22 -2.48
CA SER A 65 -11.12 -8.38 -1.01
C SER A 65 -10.92 -9.84 -0.57
N ASN A 66 -10.57 -10.74 -1.49
CA ASN A 66 -10.43 -12.17 -1.18
C ASN A 66 -9.05 -12.51 -0.58
N PHE A 67 -8.69 -11.85 0.52
CA PHE A 67 -7.49 -12.15 1.30
C PHE A 67 -7.68 -11.75 2.77
N SER A 68 -6.78 -12.20 3.61
CA SER A 68 -6.70 -11.82 5.03
C SER A 68 -5.27 -11.45 5.40
N GLY A 69 -4.95 -11.34 6.68
CA GLY A 69 -3.59 -11.10 7.15
C GLY A 69 -2.57 -12.09 6.57
N ASN A 70 -1.34 -11.64 6.36
CA ASN A 70 -0.26 -12.40 5.72
C ASN A 70 -0.60 -12.93 4.32
N PRO A 71 -0.89 -12.04 3.37
CA PRO A 71 -1.32 -12.41 2.02
C PRO A 71 -0.24 -13.18 1.26
N SER A 72 -0.68 -14.07 0.39
CA SER A 72 0.16 -14.92 -0.46
C SER A 72 0.31 -14.37 -1.88
N GLY A 73 1.26 -14.94 -2.64
CA GLY A 73 1.39 -14.64 -4.06
C GLY A 73 0.15 -15.01 -4.87
N ASP A 74 -0.60 -16.05 -4.48
CA ASP A 74 -1.87 -16.42 -5.10
C ASP A 74 -2.92 -15.30 -4.93
N ASN A 75 -3.00 -14.67 -3.76
CA ASN A 75 -3.87 -13.51 -3.56
C ASN A 75 -3.51 -12.34 -4.49
N VAL A 76 -2.22 -12.12 -4.73
CA VAL A 76 -1.77 -11.10 -5.69
C VAL A 76 -2.20 -11.48 -7.12
N ASN A 77 -2.00 -12.74 -7.52
CA ASN A 77 -2.38 -13.22 -8.84
C ASN A 77 -3.89 -13.10 -9.09
N ASP A 78 -4.72 -13.45 -8.11
CA ASP A 78 -6.17 -13.29 -8.18
C ASP A 78 -6.56 -11.81 -8.36
N GLY A 79 -5.94 -10.92 -7.60
CA GLY A 79 -6.16 -9.48 -7.73
C GLY A 79 -5.72 -8.93 -9.08
N VAL A 80 -4.59 -9.37 -9.62
CA VAL A 80 -4.10 -9.02 -10.97
C VAL A 80 -5.08 -9.48 -12.05
N LYS A 81 -5.64 -10.67 -11.92
CA LYS A 81 -6.66 -11.17 -12.83
C LYS A 81 -7.88 -10.24 -12.85
N ILE A 82 -8.41 -9.88 -11.69
CA ILE A 82 -9.55 -8.94 -11.58
C ILE A 82 -9.19 -7.58 -12.16
N PHE A 83 -7.98 -7.06 -11.88
CA PHE A 83 -7.51 -5.79 -12.43
C PHE A 83 -7.54 -5.78 -13.96
N ASN A 84 -7.02 -6.84 -14.59
CA ASN A 84 -6.91 -6.94 -16.04
C ASN A 84 -8.29 -7.22 -16.71
N GLU A 85 -9.09 -8.12 -16.16
CA GLU A 85 -10.43 -8.44 -16.67
C GLU A 85 -11.36 -7.22 -16.68
N ASN A 86 -11.27 -6.39 -15.64
CA ASN A 86 -12.07 -5.17 -15.52
C ASN A 86 -11.40 -3.92 -16.14
N LYS A 87 -10.24 -4.09 -16.79
CA LYS A 87 -9.49 -3.00 -17.43
C LYS A 87 -9.25 -1.83 -16.48
N CYS A 88 -8.85 -2.16 -15.24
CA CYS A 88 -8.52 -1.14 -14.25
C CYS A 88 -7.25 -0.38 -14.68
N ASP A 89 -7.14 0.89 -14.28
CA ASP A 89 -6.06 1.79 -14.67
C ASP A 89 -5.29 2.37 -13.46
N GLY A 90 -5.65 1.94 -12.25
CA GLY A 90 -4.98 2.31 -11.01
C GLY A 90 -5.49 1.49 -9.83
N VAL A 91 -4.76 1.55 -8.73
CA VAL A 91 -5.10 0.82 -7.49
C VAL A 91 -5.30 1.78 -6.33
N ILE A 92 -6.38 1.59 -5.60
CA ILE A 92 -6.62 2.17 -4.28
C ILE A 92 -6.34 1.05 -3.26
N ALA A 93 -5.18 1.09 -2.63
CA ALA A 93 -4.81 0.18 -1.55
C ALA A 93 -5.38 0.72 -0.24
N PHE A 94 -6.37 0.04 0.34
CA PHE A 94 -7.12 0.48 1.51
C PHE A 94 -7.02 -0.55 2.64
N GLY A 95 -6.47 -0.17 3.79
CA GLY A 95 -6.39 -1.08 4.93
C GLY A 95 -5.12 -0.92 5.76
N GLY A 96 -4.85 -1.90 6.61
CA GLY A 96 -3.58 -2.03 7.31
C GLY A 96 -2.47 -2.52 6.38
N GLY A 97 -1.30 -2.84 6.93
CA GLY A 97 -0.11 -3.23 6.16
C GLY A 97 -0.37 -4.33 5.11
N SER A 98 -1.14 -5.37 5.46
CA SER A 98 -1.48 -6.45 4.50
C SER A 98 -2.31 -5.95 3.31
N GLY A 99 -3.30 -5.08 3.56
CA GLY A 99 -4.13 -4.50 2.50
C GLY A 99 -3.32 -3.59 1.57
N LEU A 100 -2.43 -2.78 2.16
CA LEU A 100 -1.53 -1.91 1.40
C LEU A 100 -0.53 -2.73 0.57
N ASP A 101 0.06 -3.77 1.17
CA ASP A 101 1.04 -4.61 0.48
C ASP A 101 0.43 -5.37 -0.70
N VAL A 102 -0.78 -5.95 -0.54
CA VAL A 102 -1.50 -6.59 -1.66
C VAL A 102 -1.83 -5.58 -2.75
N GLY A 103 -2.37 -4.42 -2.37
CA GLY A 103 -2.71 -3.37 -3.34
C GLY A 103 -1.50 -2.91 -4.15
N LYS A 104 -0.38 -2.65 -3.49
CA LYS A 104 0.88 -2.29 -4.14
C LYS A 104 1.38 -3.40 -5.07
N ALA A 105 1.37 -4.66 -4.58
CA ALA A 105 1.81 -5.79 -5.36
C ALA A 105 0.92 -6.02 -6.61
N ILE A 106 -0.40 -5.87 -6.50
CA ILE A 106 -1.31 -5.96 -7.65
C ILE A 106 -1.00 -4.86 -8.67
N ALA A 107 -0.86 -3.61 -8.24
CA ALA A 107 -0.52 -2.50 -9.13
C ALA A 107 0.80 -2.72 -9.86
N PHE A 108 1.79 -3.25 -9.16
CA PHE A 108 3.08 -3.61 -9.74
C PHE A 108 2.97 -4.75 -10.75
N MET A 109 2.29 -5.83 -10.36
CA MET A 109 2.21 -7.07 -11.15
C MET A 109 1.22 -7.00 -12.31
N SER A 110 0.30 -6.04 -12.35
CA SER A 110 -0.75 -5.95 -13.38
C SER A 110 -0.23 -5.86 -14.81
N GLY A 111 1.00 -5.39 -15.00
CA GLY A 111 1.65 -5.30 -16.30
C GLY A 111 2.94 -6.11 -16.42
N GLN A 112 3.23 -7.00 -15.47
CA GLN A 112 4.44 -7.84 -15.52
C GLN A 112 4.13 -9.22 -16.12
N GLU A 113 5.12 -9.77 -16.83
CA GLU A 113 5.02 -11.11 -17.43
C GLU A 113 5.76 -12.18 -16.62
N ARG A 114 6.58 -11.75 -15.65
CA ARG A 114 7.36 -12.62 -14.76
C ARG A 114 6.57 -12.95 -13.50
N SER A 115 7.01 -14.02 -12.82
CA SER A 115 6.51 -14.30 -11.47
C SER A 115 6.86 -13.17 -10.50
N ILE A 116 5.99 -12.92 -9.52
CA ILE A 116 6.26 -11.95 -8.45
C ILE A 116 7.56 -12.27 -7.71
N TRP A 117 7.94 -13.53 -7.63
CA TRP A 117 9.16 -14.00 -6.96
C TRP A 117 10.45 -13.63 -7.69
N ASP A 118 10.36 -13.24 -8.97
CA ASP A 118 11.49 -12.71 -9.73
C ASP A 118 11.86 -11.27 -9.33
N PHE A 119 11.06 -10.65 -8.48
CA PHE A 119 11.23 -9.28 -7.98
C PHE A 119 11.48 -9.24 -6.46
N GLU A 120 11.89 -10.36 -5.87
CA GLU A 120 12.36 -10.39 -4.48
C GLU A 120 13.50 -9.38 -4.30
N ASP A 121 13.57 -8.75 -3.13
CA ASP A 121 14.58 -7.74 -2.79
C ASP A 121 15.97 -8.36 -2.65
N ILE A 122 16.51 -8.79 -3.79
CA ILE A 122 17.83 -9.41 -3.94
C ILE A 122 18.60 -8.67 -5.03
N GLY A 123 19.59 -7.88 -4.63
CA GLY A 123 20.44 -7.17 -5.58
C GLY A 123 19.63 -6.33 -6.59
N ASP A 124 19.80 -6.59 -7.86
CA ASP A 124 19.19 -5.82 -8.96
C ASP A 124 17.92 -6.45 -9.55
N TYR A 125 17.25 -7.37 -8.86
CA TYR A 125 16.07 -8.07 -9.39
C TYR A 125 14.94 -7.12 -9.79
N TRP A 126 14.77 -6.02 -9.09
CA TRP A 126 13.79 -4.97 -9.40
C TRP A 126 13.96 -4.38 -10.82
N LYS A 127 15.17 -4.40 -11.38
CA LYS A 127 15.46 -3.91 -12.75
C LYS A 127 14.85 -4.76 -13.85
N ARG A 128 14.37 -5.97 -13.52
CA ARG A 128 13.68 -6.87 -14.46
C ARG A 128 12.28 -6.41 -14.82
N ALA A 129 11.73 -5.47 -14.05
CA ALA A 129 10.36 -4.99 -14.21
C ALA A 129 10.18 -4.12 -15.45
N ASN A 130 9.02 -4.25 -16.08
CA ASN A 130 8.56 -3.29 -17.08
C ASN A 130 7.98 -2.05 -16.36
N ASN A 131 8.78 -1.01 -16.25
CA ASN A 131 8.45 0.21 -15.51
C ASN A 131 7.23 0.96 -16.08
N GLU A 132 7.00 0.89 -17.40
CA GLU A 132 5.94 1.64 -18.06
C GLU A 132 4.55 1.04 -17.81
N LYS A 133 4.52 -0.23 -17.40
CA LYS A 133 3.28 -0.97 -17.19
C LYS A 133 2.88 -1.08 -15.71
N ILE A 134 3.52 -0.35 -14.81
CA ILE A 134 3.15 -0.33 -13.38
C ILE A 134 2.04 0.68 -13.18
N ALA A 135 0.90 0.22 -12.64
CA ALA A 135 -0.26 1.07 -12.40
C ALA A 135 -0.01 2.08 -11.24
N PRO A 136 -0.58 3.29 -11.29
CA PRO A 136 -0.50 4.26 -10.20
C PRO A 136 -1.21 3.74 -8.94
N ILE A 137 -0.69 4.13 -7.78
CA ILE A 137 -1.17 3.67 -6.47
C ILE A 137 -1.59 4.86 -5.61
N ILE A 138 -2.79 4.77 -5.04
CA ILE A 138 -3.24 5.59 -3.92
C ILE A 138 -3.29 4.68 -2.70
N ALA A 139 -2.63 5.07 -1.61
CA ALA A 139 -2.68 4.31 -0.35
C ALA A 139 -3.55 5.03 0.68
N VAL A 140 -4.39 4.26 1.36
CA VAL A 140 -5.28 4.73 2.44
C VAL A 140 -5.08 3.80 3.65
N PRO A 141 -4.14 4.10 4.54
CA PRO A 141 -3.91 3.29 5.73
C PRO A 141 -5.06 3.44 6.74
N THR A 142 -5.40 2.32 7.39
CA THR A 142 -6.37 2.26 8.49
C THR A 142 -5.73 1.87 9.82
N THR A 143 -4.41 1.77 9.86
CA THR A 143 -3.60 1.50 11.05
C THR A 143 -2.43 2.48 11.11
N ALA A 144 -2.05 2.88 12.30
CA ALA A 144 -0.82 3.65 12.53
C ALA A 144 0.24 2.69 13.10
N GLY A 145 1.15 2.23 12.25
CA GLY A 145 2.17 1.23 12.65
C GLY A 145 3.07 0.81 11.51
N THR A 146 2.57 0.03 10.57
CA THR A 146 3.40 -0.65 9.56
C THR A 146 4.17 0.28 8.62
N GLY A 147 3.67 1.51 8.37
CA GLY A 147 4.29 2.44 7.44
C GLY A 147 4.34 1.93 5.99
N SER A 148 3.54 0.90 5.63
CA SER A 148 3.57 0.33 4.29
C SER A 148 3.27 1.35 3.18
N GLU A 149 2.50 2.40 3.50
CA GLU A 149 2.21 3.52 2.60
C GLU A 149 3.44 4.36 2.26
N THR A 150 4.49 4.30 3.08
CA THR A 150 5.74 5.04 2.86
C THR A 150 6.85 4.18 2.24
N GLY A 151 6.58 2.87 2.06
CA GLY A 151 7.57 1.89 1.64
C GLY A 151 7.54 1.57 0.14
N ARG A 152 8.72 1.26 -0.40
CA ARG A 152 8.92 0.79 -1.78
C ARG A 152 8.90 -0.73 -1.89
N ALA A 153 8.31 -1.40 -0.92
CA ALA A 153 8.28 -2.84 -0.80
C ALA A 153 6.89 -3.36 -0.45
N SER A 154 6.64 -4.62 -0.73
CA SER A 154 5.46 -5.38 -0.29
C SER A 154 5.91 -6.70 0.30
N ALA A 155 5.38 -7.05 1.47
CA ALA A 155 5.68 -8.28 2.17
C ALA A 155 4.63 -9.35 1.85
N ILE A 156 4.99 -10.33 1.03
CA ILE A 156 4.09 -11.36 0.50
C ILE A 156 4.60 -12.76 0.91
N VAL A 157 3.69 -13.63 1.36
CA VAL A 157 4.03 -15.00 1.73
C VAL A 157 4.16 -15.86 0.47
N ASN A 158 5.30 -16.54 0.34
CA ASN A 158 5.47 -17.54 -0.71
C ASN A 158 4.74 -18.84 -0.31
N GLU A 159 3.81 -19.29 -1.13
CA GLU A 159 2.91 -20.43 -0.86
C GLU A 159 3.69 -21.73 -0.65
N LYS A 160 4.76 -21.92 -1.42
CA LYS A 160 5.56 -23.15 -1.44
C LYS A 160 6.44 -23.26 -0.21
N THR A 161 7.09 -22.15 0.16
CA THR A 161 8.07 -22.13 1.25
C THR A 161 7.48 -21.69 2.59
N ARG A 162 6.27 -21.10 2.59
CA ARG A 162 5.62 -20.50 3.76
C ARG A 162 6.44 -19.38 4.40
N ILE A 163 7.38 -18.83 3.64
CA ILE A 163 8.24 -17.71 4.09
C ILE A 163 7.70 -16.41 3.51
N LYS A 164 7.62 -15.38 4.35
CA LYS A 164 7.32 -14.02 3.91
C LYS A 164 8.53 -13.45 3.19
N LYS A 165 8.33 -13.01 1.96
CA LYS A 165 9.35 -12.43 1.10
C LYS A 165 9.05 -10.97 0.84
N ILE A 166 10.09 -10.19 0.70
CA ILE A 166 9.98 -8.77 0.36
C ILE A 166 10.11 -8.64 -1.16
N ILE A 167 9.08 -8.07 -1.76
CA ILE A 167 9.08 -7.67 -3.17
C ILE A 167 9.44 -6.19 -3.21
N PHE A 168 10.44 -5.83 -3.98
CA PHE A 168 10.93 -4.46 -4.03
C PHE A 168 10.89 -3.88 -5.43
N HIS A 169 10.40 -2.65 -5.52
CA HIS A 169 10.55 -1.81 -6.71
C HIS A 169 10.32 -0.33 -6.33
N PRO A 170 11.08 0.65 -6.89
CA PRO A 170 10.87 2.07 -6.60
C PRO A 170 9.44 2.56 -6.81
N LYS A 171 8.73 2.03 -7.81
CA LYS A 171 7.33 2.36 -8.13
C LYS A 171 6.29 1.62 -7.27
N LEU A 172 6.68 0.78 -6.32
CA LEU A 172 5.78 0.29 -5.26
C LEU A 172 5.45 1.39 -4.24
N LEU A 173 6.21 2.47 -4.23
CA LEU A 173 5.88 3.65 -3.42
C LEU A 173 4.60 4.29 -3.97
N PRO A 174 3.54 4.44 -3.15
CA PRO A 174 2.30 5.11 -3.57
C PRO A 174 2.56 6.52 -4.07
N SER A 175 1.85 6.93 -5.12
CA SER A 175 1.93 8.29 -5.67
C SER A 175 1.22 9.31 -4.78
N ILE A 176 0.10 8.90 -4.19
CA ILE A 176 -0.66 9.69 -3.21
C ILE A 176 -0.97 8.79 -2.01
N VAL A 177 -0.82 9.36 -0.82
CA VAL A 177 -1.23 8.77 0.45
C VAL A 177 -2.29 9.65 1.08
N ILE A 178 -3.41 9.07 1.52
CA ILE A 178 -4.45 9.77 2.27
C ILE A 178 -4.39 9.29 3.71
N LEU A 179 -3.89 10.14 4.60
CA LEU A 179 -3.82 9.90 6.04
C LEU A 179 -5.03 10.56 6.72
N ASP A 180 -6.07 9.77 6.95
CA ASP A 180 -7.28 10.21 7.65
C ASP A 180 -7.33 9.51 9.01
N PRO A 181 -7.08 10.22 10.12
CA PRO A 181 -7.08 9.61 11.45
C PRO A 181 -8.43 9.03 11.86
N ILE A 182 -9.54 9.50 11.29
CA ILE A 182 -10.87 8.95 11.57
C ILE A 182 -10.98 7.48 11.17
N LEU A 183 -10.24 7.04 10.15
CA LEU A 183 -10.23 5.63 9.70
C LEU A 183 -9.56 4.67 10.70
N THR A 184 -8.84 5.19 11.69
CA THR A 184 -8.17 4.37 12.71
C THR A 184 -8.96 4.26 14.01
N VAL A 185 -9.97 5.10 14.23
CA VAL A 185 -10.69 5.21 15.52
C VAL A 185 -11.41 3.91 15.89
N GLY A 186 -11.91 3.17 14.91
CA GLY A 186 -12.61 1.90 15.13
C GLY A 186 -11.69 0.67 15.29
N LEU A 187 -10.37 0.85 15.31
CA LEU A 187 -9.43 -0.27 15.42
C LEU A 187 -9.51 -0.91 16.80
N PRO A 188 -9.65 -2.25 16.91
CA PRO A 188 -9.66 -2.94 18.20
C PRO A 188 -8.42 -2.63 19.06
N SER A 189 -8.59 -2.53 20.38
CA SER A 189 -7.53 -2.10 21.29
C SER A 189 -6.25 -2.93 21.23
N ASN A 190 -6.39 -4.24 21.06
CA ASN A 190 -5.24 -5.14 20.89
C ASN A 190 -4.46 -4.85 19.58
N LEU A 191 -5.15 -4.53 18.50
CA LEU A 191 -4.51 -4.15 17.24
C LEU A 191 -3.91 -2.74 17.34
N THR A 192 -4.58 -1.81 18.00
CA THR A 192 -4.05 -0.47 18.27
C THR A 192 -2.72 -0.55 19.04
N ALA A 193 -2.68 -1.36 20.10
CA ALA A 193 -1.47 -1.57 20.88
C ALA A 193 -0.35 -2.22 20.03
N ALA A 194 -0.68 -3.27 19.28
CA ALA A 194 0.29 -3.98 18.44
C ALA A 194 0.88 -3.06 17.35
N THR A 195 0.03 -2.31 16.65
CA THR A 195 0.49 -1.39 15.60
C THR A 195 1.24 -0.19 16.16
N GLY A 196 0.85 0.32 17.34
CA GLY A 196 1.59 1.37 18.04
C GLY A 196 3.00 0.92 18.45
N MET A 197 3.15 -0.30 18.96
CA MET A 197 4.46 -0.89 19.26
C MET A 197 5.29 -1.13 18.00
N ASP A 198 4.66 -1.51 16.90
CA ASP A 198 5.30 -1.67 15.59
C ASP A 198 5.84 -0.31 15.08
N ALA A 199 5.04 0.77 15.22
CA ALA A 199 5.50 2.13 14.90
C ALA A 199 6.72 2.53 15.72
N LEU A 200 6.69 2.28 17.04
CA LEU A 200 7.84 2.57 17.93
C LEU A 200 9.07 1.77 17.50
N ALA A 201 8.93 0.46 17.23
CA ALA A 201 10.02 -0.40 16.79
C ALA A 201 10.64 0.10 15.47
N HIS A 202 9.82 0.44 14.46
CA HIS A 202 10.30 0.95 13.17
C HIS A 202 11.08 2.27 13.33
N ASN A 203 10.58 3.20 14.17
CA ASN A 203 11.28 4.46 14.41
C ASN A 203 12.59 4.24 15.15
N LEU A 204 12.61 3.37 16.16
CA LEU A 204 13.82 3.04 16.89
C LEU A 204 14.87 2.36 16.00
N GLU A 205 14.47 1.40 15.17
CA GLU A 205 15.35 0.73 14.21
C GLU A 205 15.92 1.71 13.18
N ALA A 206 15.11 2.62 12.66
CA ALA A 206 15.56 3.66 11.73
C ALA A 206 16.60 4.57 12.40
N PHE A 207 16.34 5.03 13.62
CA PHE A 207 17.24 5.90 14.38
C PHE A 207 18.57 5.19 14.74
N CYS A 208 18.52 3.91 15.09
CA CYS A 208 19.71 3.11 15.41
C CYS A 208 20.46 2.62 14.15
N SER A 209 19.99 2.93 12.94
CA SER A 209 20.66 2.52 11.71
C SER A 209 22.07 3.12 11.61
N PRO A 210 23.09 2.34 11.23
CA PRO A 210 24.45 2.85 11.11
C PRO A 210 24.66 3.80 9.92
N ARG A 211 23.65 4.01 9.10
CA ARG A 211 23.73 4.87 7.91
C ARG A 211 23.44 6.32 8.27
N PHE A 212 24.30 7.23 7.81
CA PHE A 212 24.07 8.67 7.97
C PHE A 212 22.86 9.13 7.17
N HIS A 213 21.75 9.45 7.83
CA HIS A 213 20.53 9.90 7.19
C HIS A 213 19.73 10.89 8.08
N PRO A 214 20.24 12.12 8.31
CA PRO A 214 19.66 13.04 9.30
C PRO A 214 18.19 13.40 9.08
N MET A 215 17.67 13.34 7.85
CA MET A 215 16.23 13.52 7.60
C MET A 215 15.42 12.34 8.14
N ALA A 216 15.89 11.11 7.95
CA ALA A 216 15.24 9.93 8.52
C ALA A 216 15.36 9.93 10.05
N ASP A 217 16.51 10.31 10.60
CA ASP A 217 16.74 10.40 12.04
C ASP A 217 15.77 11.41 12.69
N GLY A 218 15.56 12.56 12.05
CA GLY A 218 14.60 13.57 12.54
C GLY A 218 13.16 13.08 12.54
N ILE A 219 12.73 12.35 11.49
CA ILE A 219 11.39 11.74 11.41
C ILE A 219 11.25 10.63 12.45
N ALA A 220 12.27 9.80 12.61
CA ALA A 220 12.29 8.73 13.60
C ALA A 220 12.18 9.26 15.04
N LEU A 221 12.90 10.34 15.37
CA LEU A 221 12.79 11.01 16.68
C LEU A 221 11.39 11.56 16.95
N GLU A 222 10.74 12.16 15.95
CA GLU A 222 9.35 12.63 16.07
C GLU A 222 8.39 11.46 16.27
N GLY A 223 8.64 10.32 15.62
CA GLY A 223 7.80 9.13 15.73
C GLY A 223 7.94 8.36 17.02
N MET A 224 9.02 8.53 17.79
CA MET A 224 9.24 7.93 19.12
C MET A 224 8.61 8.75 20.23
#